data_5b7d4d663ace69cd481c2eddb1f91028
#
_entry.id   5b7d4d663ace69cd481c2eddb1f91028
#
_cell.length_a   1.000
_cell.length_b   1.000
_cell.length_c   1.000
_cell.angle_alpha   90.00
_cell.angle_beta   90.00
_cell.angle_gamma   90.00
#
_symmetry.space_group_name_H-M   'P 1'
#
loop_
_entity.id
_entity.type
_entity.pdbx_description
1 polymer ?
#
loop_
_entity_poly.entity_id
_entity_poly.type
_entity_poly.pdbx_seq_one_letter_code
_entity_poly.pdbx_strand_id
1 'polypeptide(L)'
;TDIDLLLAERDEALAQANLVPLPVRVPASKFKDFVSDLPALAERYRRPMPQKPYKQTRNGTLFHAWVEARFGAAHLTDGIDSVDNQNESLAQESIQQLKANFESSRWANLEPLEIEREIQVTIGANTFICKLDAVFATADGVEIVDWKTGKKPKDAEDESLKALQLALYRLAYSRFSGLPLEKIEASFYFVADDSEVKPERLLGEAELIALWNETI
;
A
#
# COMPACT_ATOMS: atom_id res chain seq x y z
N THR A 1 36.21 37.87 -5.97
CA THR A 1 35.68 38.74 -7.06
C THR A 1 34.18 38.51 -7.22
N ASP A 2 33.48 39.46 -7.88
CA ASP A 2 32.04 39.32 -8.14
C ASP A 2 31.75 38.03 -8.97
N ILE A 3 32.72 37.61 -9.81
CA ILE A 3 32.62 36.38 -10.57
C ILE A 3 32.63 35.16 -9.65
N ASP A 4 33.46 35.13 -8.63
CA ASP A 4 33.53 34.01 -7.67
C ASP A 4 32.22 33.90 -6.86
N LEU A 5 31.59 35.02 -6.54
CA LEU A 5 30.28 35.07 -5.87
C LEU A 5 29.19 34.51 -6.79
N LEU A 6 29.16 34.93 -8.06
CA LEU A 6 28.18 34.42 -9.05
C LEU A 6 28.36 32.92 -9.32
N LEU A 7 29.60 32.43 -9.36
CA LEU A 7 29.88 31.02 -9.50
C LEU A 7 29.43 30.22 -8.28
N ALA A 8 29.68 30.74 -7.06
CA ALA A 8 29.24 30.10 -5.83
C ALA A 8 27.69 30.07 -5.73
N GLU A 9 27.02 31.17 -6.09
CA GLU A 9 25.57 31.26 -6.13
C GLU A 9 24.95 30.29 -7.15
N ARG A 10 25.56 30.17 -8.33
CA ARG A 10 25.18 29.17 -9.35
C ARG A 10 25.35 27.75 -8.84
N ASP A 11 26.47 27.43 -8.21
CA ASP A 11 26.79 26.09 -7.73
C ASP A 11 25.89 25.71 -6.55
N GLU A 12 25.56 26.66 -5.69
CA GLU A 12 24.56 26.50 -4.62
C GLU A 12 23.14 26.28 -5.18
N ALA A 13 22.74 27.06 -6.18
CA ALA A 13 21.44 26.89 -6.86
C ALA A 13 21.34 25.53 -7.58
N LEU A 14 22.44 25.07 -8.20
CA LEU A 14 22.49 23.74 -8.83
C LEU A 14 22.47 22.62 -7.78
N ALA A 15 23.12 22.78 -6.64
CA ALA A 15 23.08 21.83 -5.53
C ALA A 15 21.66 21.72 -4.96
N GLN A 16 20.98 22.86 -4.71
CA GLN A 16 19.61 22.89 -4.24
C GLN A 16 18.60 22.33 -5.27
N ALA A 17 18.82 22.57 -6.58
CA ALA A 17 17.99 22.02 -7.63
C ALA A 17 18.05 20.47 -7.72
N ASN A 18 19.07 19.87 -7.13
CA ASN A 18 19.22 18.41 -7.06
C ASN A 18 18.59 17.79 -5.80
N LEU A 19 18.20 18.62 -4.82
CA LEU A 19 17.51 18.13 -3.63
C LEU A 19 16.04 17.83 -3.96
N VAL A 20 15.61 16.63 -3.63
CA VAL A 20 14.20 16.24 -3.71
C VAL A 20 13.68 16.16 -2.28
N PRO A 21 12.77 17.05 -1.86
CA PRO A 21 12.22 16.98 -0.52
C PRO A 21 11.43 15.68 -0.34
N LEU A 22 11.66 15.01 0.78
CA LEU A 22 10.86 13.84 1.14
C LEU A 22 9.39 14.27 1.35
N PRO A 23 8.43 13.48 0.85
CA PRO A 23 7.03 13.77 1.09
C PRO A 23 6.72 13.61 2.59
N VAL A 24 6.04 14.59 3.18
CA VAL A 24 5.60 14.51 4.58
C VAL A 24 4.63 13.36 4.80
N ARG A 25 3.81 13.06 3.78
CA ARG A 25 2.81 11.98 3.81
C ARG A 25 3.18 10.89 2.81
N VAL A 26 3.34 9.68 3.29
CA VAL A 26 3.79 8.52 2.50
C VAL A 26 2.73 7.41 2.59
N PRO A 27 2.14 6.96 1.47
CA PRO A 27 1.31 5.76 1.50
C PRO A 27 2.13 4.54 1.97
N ALA A 28 1.59 3.73 2.88
CA ALA A 28 2.28 2.55 3.42
C ALA A 28 2.73 1.58 2.32
N SER A 29 1.95 1.45 1.24
CA SER A 29 2.30 0.63 0.06
C SER A 29 3.55 1.11 -0.67
N LYS A 30 3.99 2.36 -0.45
CA LYS A 30 5.19 2.96 -1.04
C LYS A 30 6.43 2.82 -0.16
N PHE A 31 6.30 2.39 1.10
CA PHE A 31 7.43 2.27 2.02
C PHE A 31 8.56 1.41 1.41
N LYS A 32 8.22 0.29 0.81
CA LYS A 32 9.18 -0.58 0.12
C LYS A 32 9.96 0.12 -0.99
N ASP A 33 9.33 1.07 -1.71
CA ASP A 33 10.00 1.78 -2.82
C ASP A 33 11.11 2.70 -2.30
N PHE A 34 10.94 3.26 -1.09
CA PHE A 34 11.98 4.03 -0.39
C PHE A 34 13.13 3.14 0.04
N VAL A 35 12.83 1.99 0.63
CA VAL A 35 13.84 1.06 1.15
C VAL A 35 14.63 0.39 0.02
N SER A 36 13.98 0.05 -1.10
CA SER A 36 14.62 -0.70 -2.18
C SER A 36 15.54 0.15 -3.05
N ASP A 37 15.13 1.38 -3.40
CA ASP A 37 15.89 2.23 -4.32
C ASP A 37 15.50 3.71 -4.17
N LEU A 38 16.01 4.34 -3.10
CA LEU A 38 15.78 5.76 -2.83
C LEU A 38 16.27 6.68 -3.97
N PRO A 39 17.44 6.46 -4.59
CA PRO A 39 17.90 7.28 -5.72
C PRO A 39 16.95 7.25 -6.92
N ALA A 40 16.50 6.07 -7.34
CA ALA A 40 15.56 5.94 -8.46
C ALA A 40 14.19 6.53 -8.10
N LEU A 41 13.78 6.43 -6.83
CA LEU A 41 12.55 7.07 -6.36
C LEU A 41 12.66 8.59 -6.39
N ALA A 42 13.77 9.16 -5.94
CA ALA A 42 14.03 10.61 -5.98
C ALA A 42 13.99 11.15 -7.42
N GLU A 43 14.57 10.44 -8.38
CA GLU A 43 14.46 10.81 -9.80
C GLU A 43 13.01 10.82 -10.31
N ARG A 44 12.18 9.87 -9.88
CA ARG A 44 10.74 9.83 -10.22
C ARG A 44 9.97 11.01 -9.61
N TYR A 45 10.32 11.43 -8.39
CA TYR A 45 9.72 12.62 -7.78
C TYR A 45 10.17 13.91 -8.46
N ARG A 46 11.44 13.98 -8.89
CA ARG A 46 11.98 15.16 -9.61
C ARG A 46 11.38 15.32 -11.00
N ARG A 47 11.12 14.20 -11.69
CA ARG A 47 10.57 14.17 -13.05
C ARG A 47 9.40 13.20 -13.12
N PRO A 48 8.22 13.58 -12.61
CA PRO A 48 7.06 12.71 -12.67
C PRO A 48 6.64 12.50 -14.13
N MET A 49 6.80 11.27 -14.61
CA MET A 49 6.33 10.88 -15.93
C MET A 49 4.88 10.39 -15.84
N PRO A 50 3.97 10.88 -16.68
CA PRO A 50 2.62 10.35 -16.73
C PRO A 50 2.65 8.85 -17.05
N GLN A 51 2.08 8.04 -16.16
CA GLN A 51 1.94 6.62 -16.41
C GLN A 51 0.62 6.36 -17.13
N LYS A 52 0.67 5.51 -18.16
CA LYS A 52 -0.56 5.05 -18.81
C LYS A 52 -1.39 4.27 -17.78
N PRO A 53 -2.72 4.47 -17.73
CA PRO A 53 -3.57 3.66 -16.87
C PRO A 53 -3.46 2.18 -17.27
N TYR A 54 -2.94 1.36 -16.36
CA TYR A 54 -2.85 -0.08 -16.58
C TYR A 54 -4.20 -0.74 -16.30
N LYS A 55 -4.62 -1.67 -17.17
CA LYS A 55 -5.84 -2.47 -16.97
C LYS A 55 -5.89 -3.16 -15.60
N GLN A 56 -4.74 -3.62 -15.11
CA GLN A 56 -4.62 -4.27 -13.79
C GLN A 56 -4.96 -3.33 -12.64
N THR A 57 -4.55 -2.05 -12.72
CA THR A 57 -4.88 -1.05 -11.68
C THR A 57 -6.39 -0.80 -11.63
N ARG A 58 -7.05 -0.72 -12.81
CA ARG A 58 -8.51 -0.56 -12.88
C ARG A 58 -9.25 -1.75 -12.26
N ASN A 59 -8.83 -2.98 -12.59
CA ASN A 59 -9.43 -4.19 -12.01
C ASN A 59 -9.23 -4.25 -10.50
N GLY A 60 -8.06 -3.84 -10.00
CA GLY A 60 -7.80 -3.69 -8.58
C GLY A 60 -8.79 -2.75 -7.91
N THR A 61 -8.93 -1.53 -8.42
CA THR A 61 -9.86 -0.52 -7.87
C THR A 61 -11.31 -1.02 -7.89
N LEU A 62 -11.75 -1.64 -9.00
CA LEU A 62 -13.10 -2.18 -9.11
C LEU A 62 -13.34 -3.34 -8.14
N PHE A 63 -12.33 -4.19 -7.92
CA PHE A 63 -12.43 -5.29 -6.97
C PHE A 63 -12.57 -4.80 -5.54
N HIS A 64 -11.70 -3.86 -5.09
CA HIS A 64 -11.79 -3.26 -3.75
C HIS A 64 -13.14 -2.58 -3.52
N ALA A 65 -13.61 -1.77 -4.47
CA ALA A 65 -14.93 -1.14 -4.37
C ALA A 65 -16.08 -2.16 -4.27
N TRP A 66 -15.95 -3.29 -4.98
CA TRP A 66 -16.94 -4.36 -4.89
C TRP A 66 -16.90 -5.07 -3.53
N VAL A 67 -15.72 -5.36 -2.97
CA VAL A 67 -15.59 -5.96 -1.63
C VAL A 67 -16.16 -5.02 -0.56
N GLU A 68 -15.84 -3.73 -0.65
CA GLU A 68 -16.37 -2.69 0.23
C GLU A 68 -17.92 -2.68 0.19
N ALA A 69 -18.50 -2.64 -1.00
CA ALA A 69 -19.95 -2.69 -1.19
C ALA A 69 -20.58 -3.97 -0.63
N ARG A 70 -19.92 -5.11 -0.82
CA ARG A 70 -20.37 -6.42 -0.36
C ARG A 70 -20.49 -6.48 1.18
N PHE A 71 -19.58 -5.86 1.90
CA PHE A 71 -19.64 -5.79 3.37
C PHE A 71 -20.50 -4.66 3.91
N GLY A 72 -21.23 -3.94 3.05
CA GLY A 72 -22.19 -2.90 3.45
C GLY A 72 -21.56 -1.60 3.89
N ALA A 73 -20.25 -1.42 3.71
CA ALA A 73 -19.53 -0.19 4.03
C ALA A 73 -19.65 0.88 2.92
N ALA A 74 -20.40 0.59 1.85
CA ALA A 74 -20.56 1.50 0.72
C ALA A 74 -21.25 2.79 1.13
N HIS A 75 -20.49 3.75 1.63
CA HIS A 75 -20.88 5.16 1.56
C HIS A 75 -20.71 5.62 0.11
N LEU A 76 -21.85 5.71 -0.60
CA LEU A 76 -22.08 6.54 -1.79
C LEU A 76 -20.80 7.10 -2.45
N THR A 77 -20.06 6.28 -3.16
CA THR A 77 -19.20 6.78 -4.20
C THR A 77 -20.02 6.85 -5.47
N ASP A 78 -20.70 7.99 -5.64
CA ASP A 78 -21.28 8.41 -6.90
C ASP A 78 -20.21 8.37 -8.00
N GLY A 79 -20.56 7.68 -9.07
CA GLY A 79 -20.03 7.96 -10.38
C GLY A 79 -18.64 7.39 -10.72
N ILE A 80 -18.54 6.09 -10.91
CA ILE A 80 -17.61 5.61 -11.94
C ILE A 80 -18.40 5.57 -13.24
N ASP A 81 -18.37 6.69 -13.94
CA ASP A 81 -18.88 6.78 -15.29
C ASP A 81 -18.23 5.73 -16.19
N SER A 82 -19.08 4.89 -16.74
CA SER A 82 -18.77 3.93 -17.79
C SER A 82 -18.35 4.69 -19.07
N VAL A 83 -17.06 4.79 -19.30
CA VAL A 83 -16.55 5.25 -20.60
C VAL A 83 -15.59 4.22 -21.18
N ASP A 84 -16.06 3.69 -22.29
CA ASP A 84 -15.35 3.10 -23.41
C ASP A 84 -15.53 1.60 -23.69
N ASN A 85 -16.33 1.34 -24.73
CA ASN A 85 -17.09 0.12 -25.02
C ASN A 85 -16.40 -0.94 -25.88
N GLN A 86 -15.08 -1.04 -26.00
CA GLN A 86 -14.48 -2.09 -26.86
C GLN A 86 -13.46 -3.02 -26.18
N ASN A 87 -13.11 -2.80 -24.92
CA ASN A 87 -12.26 -3.68 -24.14
C ASN A 87 -12.97 -4.26 -22.89
N GLU A 88 -14.29 -4.16 -22.81
CA GLU A 88 -15.06 -4.49 -21.61
C GLU A 88 -15.19 -5.98 -21.34
N SER A 89 -15.28 -6.83 -22.39
CA SER A 89 -15.52 -8.26 -22.17
C SER A 89 -14.40 -8.96 -21.41
N LEU A 90 -13.15 -8.77 -21.83
CA LEU A 90 -12.00 -9.39 -21.15
C LEU A 90 -11.71 -8.80 -19.76
N ALA A 91 -12.00 -7.51 -19.56
CA ALA A 91 -11.90 -6.89 -18.24
C ALA A 91 -13.04 -7.37 -17.33
N GLN A 92 -14.22 -7.54 -17.85
CA GLN A 92 -15.38 -8.09 -17.15
C GLN A 92 -15.19 -9.56 -16.76
N GLU A 93 -14.67 -10.40 -17.63
CA GLU A 93 -14.33 -11.79 -17.31
C GLU A 93 -13.28 -11.86 -16.19
N SER A 94 -12.25 -11.01 -16.25
CA SER A 94 -11.22 -10.94 -15.23
C SER A 94 -11.78 -10.52 -13.85
N ILE A 95 -12.66 -9.52 -13.78
CA ILE A 95 -13.27 -9.10 -12.53
C ILE A 95 -14.25 -10.15 -11.99
N GLN A 96 -15.00 -10.85 -12.85
CA GLN A 96 -15.88 -11.92 -12.42
C GLN A 96 -15.10 -13.10 -11.81
N GLN A 97 -13.93 -13.43 -12.37
CA GLN A 97 -13.08 -14.46 -11.80
C GLN A 97 -12.53 -14.05 -10.41
N LEU A 98 -12.10 -12.78 -10.25
CA LEU A 98 -11.67 -12.28 -8.95
C LEU A 98 -12.79 -12.35 -7.91
N LYS A 99 -14.01 -11.97 -8.29
CA LYS A 99 -15.19 -12.08 -7.41
C LYS A 99 -15.48 -13.53 -7.04
N ALA A 100 -15.45 -14.45 -8.01
CA ALA A 100 -15.69 -15.87 -7.75
C ALA A 100 -14.64 -16.47 -6.80
N ASN A 101 -13.35 -16.15 -7.01
CA ASN A 101 -12.28 -16.58 -6.11
C ASN A 101 -12.48 -16.04 -4.68
N PHE A 102 -12.83 -14.75 -4.56
CA PHE A 102 -13.13 -14.18 -3.25
C PHE A 102 -14.32 -14.85 -2.57
N GLU A 103 -15.42 -15.12 -3.30
CA GLU A 103 -16.62 -15.78 -2.76
C GLU A 103 -16.34 -17.21 -2.29
N SER A 104 -15.34 -17.89 -2.87
CA SER A 104 -14.89 -19.21 -2.43
C SER A 104 -13.89 -19.18 -1.28
N SER A 105 -13.30 -18.01 -0.98
CA SER A 105 -12.32 -17.85 0.07
C SER A 105 -12.93 -17.91 1.48
N ARG A 106 -12.08 -18.14 2.49
CA ARG A 106 -12.50 -18.10 3.90
C ARG A 106 -13.07 -16.75 4.34
N TRP A 107 -12.65 -15.68 3.65
CA TRP A 107 -13.02 -14.31 3.99
C TRP A 107 -14.47 -13.97 3.63
N ALA A 108 -15.02 -14.62 2.61
CA ALA A 108 -16.36 -14.32 2.10
C ALA A 108 -17.47 -14.50 3.14
N ASN A 109 -17.27 -15.39 4.10
CA ASN A 109 -18.26 -15.72 5.13
C ASN A 109 -17.93 -15.12 6.51
N LEU A 110 -16.88 -14.32 6.61
CA LEU A 110 -16.52 -13.62 7.84
C LEU A 110 -17.08 -12.20 7.84
N GLU A 111 -17.43 -11.71 9.01
CA GLU A 111 -17.81 -10.31 9.21
C GLU A 111 -16.58 -9.50 9.60
N PRO A 112 -16.17 -8.49 8.80
CA PRO A 112 -15.02 -7.67 9.16
C PRO A 112 -15.35 -6.73 10.31
N LEU A 113 -14.40 -6.50 11.19
CA LEU A 113 -14.46 -5.44 12.20
C LEU A 113 -14.28 -4.05 11.57
N GLU A 114 -13.42 -3.97 10.56
CA GLU A 114 -13.15 -2.77 9.79
C GLU A 114 -13.00 -3.14 8.31
N ILE A 115 -13.45 -2.26 7.43
CA ILE A 115 -13.29 -2.37 5.97
C ILE A 115 -12.83 -1.03 5.40
N GLU A 116 -11.86 -1.04 4.47
CA GLU A 116 -11.30 0.16 3.81
C GLU A 116 -10.92 1.27 4.81
N ARG A 117 -10.37 0.87 5.97
CA ARG A 117 -10.06 1.79 7.08
C ARG A 117 -8.76 2.52 6.84
N GLU A 118 -8.81 3.85 6.75
CA GLU A 118 -7.61 4.68 6.74
C GLU A 118 -7.17 5.03 8.16
N ILE A 119 -5.88 4.75 8.45
CA ILE A 119 -5.22 5.10 9.71
C ILE A 119 -3.89 5.79 9.37
N GLN A 120 -3.53 6.80 10.14
CA GLN A 120 -2.27 7.51 9.98
C GLN A 120 -1.33 7.16 11.13
N VAL A 121 -0.07 6.87 10.81
CA VAL A 121 0.98 6.59 11.78
C VAL A 121 2.21 7.47 11.50
N THR A 122 2.73 8.13 12.52
CA THR A 122 3.91 8.99 12.39
C THR A 122 5.17 8.23 12.80
N ILE A 123 6.20 8.27 11.94
CA ILE A 123 7.54 7.77 12.20
C ILE A 123 8.52 8.91 11.85
N GLY A 124 9.26 9.40 12.83
CA GLY A 124 10.12 10.57 12.65
C GLY A 124 9.30 11.81 12.23
N ALA A 125 9.70 12.45 11.15
CA ALA A 125 9.02 13.62 10.56
C ALA A 125 7.96 13.25 9.53
N ASN A 126 7.79 11.97 9.20
CA ASN A 126 6.91 11.51 8.13
C ASN A 126 5.64 10.85 8.69
N THR A 127 4.52 11.07 8.00
CA THR A 127 3.24 10.44 8.30
C THR A 127 2.92 9.38 7.24
N PHE A 128 2.79 8.13 7.67
CA PHE A 128 2.40 7.03 6.80
C PHE A 128 0.88 6.89 6.78
N ILE A 129 0.33 6.83 5.57
CA ILE A 129 -1.09 6.62 5.34
C ILE A 129 -1.30 5.11 5.13
N CYS A 130 -1.94 4.47 6.09
CA CYS A 130 -2.26 3.05 6.09
C CYS A 130 -3.74 2.88 5.77
N LYS A 131 -4.03 2.44 4.55
CA LYS A 131 -5.39 2.09 4.15
C LYS A 131 -5.53 0.56 4.25
N LEU A 132 -6.17 0.10 5.31
CA LEU A 132 -6.38 -1.31 5.59
C LEU A 132 -7.62 -1.79 4.82
N ASP A 133 -7.45 -2.82 3.99
CA ASP A 133 -8.57 -3.33 3.19
C ASP A 133 -9.62 -4.01 4.06
N ALA A 134 -9.20 -4.88 4.99
CA ALA A 134 -10.10 -5.48 5.98
C ALA A 134 -9.38 -5.87 7.27
N VAL A 135 -10.12 -5.89 8.38
CA VAL A 135 -9.69 -6.42 9.68
C VAL A 135 -10.74 -7.38 10.20
N PHE A 136 -10.34 -8.58 10.55
CA PHE A 136 -11.22 -9.62 11.07
C PHE A 136 -10.84 -10.01 12.50
N ALA A 137 -11.82 -10.43 13.29
CA ALA A 137 -11.58 -11.00 14.60
C ALA A 137 -10.92 -12.38 14.49
N THR A 138 -9.97 -12.67 15.39
CA THR A 138 -9.41 -14.00 15.59
C THR A 138 -9.68 -14.46 17.03
N ALA A 139 -9.31 -15.70 17.37
CA ALA A 139 -9.51 -16.19 18.73
C ALA A 139 -8.79 -15.35 19.79
N ASP A 140 -7.60 -14.84 19.46
CA ASP A 140 -6.73 -14.15 20.41
C ASP A 140 -6.46 -12.67 20.10
N GLY A 141 -7.04 -12.16 19.02
CA GLY A 141 -6.81 -10.79 18.58
C GLY A 141 -7.51 -10.47 17.27
N VAL A 142 -6.75 -9.95 16.31
CA VAL A 142 -7.26 -9.59 14.99
C VAL A 142 -6.29 -9.98 13.87
N GLU A 143 -6.82 -10.13 12.67
CA GLU A 143 -6.04 -10.31 11.44
C GLU A 143 -6.37 -9.19 10.44
N ILE A 144 -5.34 -8.50 10.00
CA ILE A 144 -5.42 -7.52 8.92
C ILE A 144 -5.17 -8.25 7.61
N VAL A 145 -6.06 -8.06 6.64
CA VAL A 145 -5.92 -8.68 5.31
C VAL A 145 -5.86 -7.59 4.26
N ASP A 146 -4.87 -7.70 3.39
CA ASP A 146 -4.68 -6.81 2.25
C ASP A 146 -4.90 -7.60 0.96
N TRP A 147 -5.92 -7.20 0.20
CA TRP A 147 -6.33 -7.85 -1.04
C TRP A 147 -5.42 -7.45 -2.19
N LYS A 148 -4.84 -8.43 -2.86
CA LYS A 148 -3.98 -8.20 -4.02
C LYS A 148 -4.56 -8.85 -5.27
N THR A 149 -4.86 -8.04 -6.29
CA THR A 149 -5.26 -8.52 -7.62
C THR A 149 -4.06 -8.77 -8.55
N GLY A 150 -2.86 -8.41 -8.10
CA GLY A 150 -1.60 -8.63 -8.80
C GLY A 150 -0.98 -10.00 -8.49
N LYS A 151 0.24 -10.20 -8.97
CA LYS A 151 1.00 -11.46 -8.80
C LYS A 151 1.58 -11.59 -7.39
N LYS A 152 1.69 -12.83 -6.93
CA LYS A 152 2.45 -13.19 -5.71
C LYS A 152 3.90 -12.70 -5.73
N PRO A 153 4.55 -12.63 -4.56
CA PRO A 153 5.98 -12.41 -4.48
C PRO A 153 6.74 -13.43 -5.33
N LYS A 154 7.81 -12.98 -5.98
CA LYS A 154 8.64 -13.83 -6.84
C LYS A 154 9.59 -14.70 -6.03
N ASP A 155 10.07 -14.17 -4.92
CA ASP A 155 11.07 -14.75 -4.02
C ASP A 155 10.93 -14.19 -2.61
N ALA A 156 11.74 -14.65 -1.68
CA ALA A 156 11.74 -14.23 -0.29
C ALA A 156 12.11 -12.74 -0.10
N GLU A 157 12.92 -12.17 -0.99
CA GLU A 157 13.29 -10.76 -0.93
C GLU A 157 12.10 -9.87 -1.30
N ASP A 158 11.39 -10.17 -2.41
CA ASP A 158 10.16 -9.47 -2.81
C ASP A 158 9.05 -9.63 -1.76
N GLU A 159 8.96 -10.81 -1.12
CA GLU A 159 8.03 -11.03 -0.01
C GLU A 159 8.37 -10.13 1.19
N SER A 160 9.64 -10.10 1.60
CA SER A 160 10.11 -9.26 2.71
C SER A 160 9.85 -7.77 2.46
N LEU A 161 10.10 -7.29 1.24
CA LEU A 161 9.80 -5.91 0.86
C LEU A 161 8.30 -5.59 0.89
N LYS A 162 7.46 -6.51 0.41
CA LYS A 162 6.01 -6.36 0.49
C LYS A 162 5.52 -6.41 1.94
N ALA A 163 6.10 -7.26 2.77
CA ALA A 163 5.77 -7.41 4.18
C ALA A 163 5.94 -6.10 5.00
N LEU A 164 6.76 -5.15 4.52
CA LEU A 164 6.89 -3.83 5.14
C LEU A 164 5.55 -3.07 5.17
N GLN A 165 4.71 -3.22 4.16
CA GLN A 165 3.35 -2.65 4.15
C GLN A 165 2.51 -3.23 5.29
N LEU A 166 2.52 -4.56 5.46
CA LEU A 166 1.77 -5.23 6.54
C LEU A 166 2.30 -4.86 7.93
N ALA A 167 3.62 -4.71 8.07
CA ALA A 167 4.22 -4.28 9.32
C ALA A 167 3.76 -2.86 9.72
N LEU A 168 3.68 -1.93 8.76
CA LEU A 168 3.12 -0.60 8.99
C LEU A 168 1.63 -0.65 9.33
N TYR A 169 0.85 -1.52 8.68
CA TYR A 169 -0.56 -1.70 8.98
C TYR A 169 -0.76 -2.21 10.41
N ARG A 170 0.03 -3.19 10.85
CA ARG A 170 0.01 -3.69 12.23
C ARG A 170 0.30 -2.58 13.23
N LEU A 171 1.35 -1.80 12.99
CA LEU A 171 1.73 -0.67 13.85
C LEU A 171 0.61 0.37 13.91
N ALA A 172 0.05 0.75 12.75
CA ALA A 172 -1.03 1.71 12.68
C ALA A 172 -2.28 1.24 13.44
N TYR A 173 -2.66 -0.02 13.22
CA TYR A 173 -3.82 -0.60 13.88
C TYR A 173 -3.60 -0.80 15.39
N SER A 174 -2.40 -1.20 15.81
CA SER A 174 -2.03 -1.29 17.23
C SER A 174 -2.20 0.04 17.94
N ARG A 175 -1.70 1.14 17.36
CA ARG A 175 -1.85 2.48 17.92
C ARG A 175 -3.30 2.99 17.90
N PHE A 176 -4.07 2.61 16.90
CA PHE A 176 -5.47 2.98 16.76
C PHE A 176 -6.38 2.24 17.75
N SER A 177 -6.22 0.92 17.85
CA SER A 177 -7.09 0.06 18.67
C SER A 177 -6.63 -0.11 20.11
N GLY A 178 -5.35 0.18 20.40
CA GLY A 178 -4.71 -0.11 21.69
C GLY A 178 -4.32 -1.58 21.88
N LEU A 179 -4.51 -2.44 20.88
CA LEU A 179 -4.09 -3.83 20.93
C LEU A 179 -2.55 -3.94 20.81
N PRO A 180 -1.91 -4.83 21.59
CA PRO A 180 -0.48 -5.08 21.43
C PRO A 180 -0.20 -5.74 20.08
N LEU A 181 0.99 -5.47 19.50
CA LEU A 181 1.38 -5.98 18.18
C LEU A 181 1.28 -7.50 18.05
N GLU A 182 1.56 -8.23 19.13
CA GLU A 182 1.53 -9.70 19.19
C GLU A 182 0.11 -10.28 18.98
N LYS A 183 -0.91 -9.46 19.18
CA LYS A 183 -2.33 -9.79 18.99
C LYS A 183 -2.86 -9.41 17.61
N ILE A 184 -2.00 -8.85 16.76
CA ILE A 184 -2.37 -8.39 15.42
C ILE A 184 -1.57 -9.18 14.39
N GLU A 185 -2.25 -10.08 13.71
CA GLU A 185 -1.73 -10.78 12.55
C GLU A 185 -1.96 -9.96 11.28
N ALA A 186 -1.19 -10.23 10.22
CA ALA A 186 -1.45 -9.61 8.93
C ALA A 186 -1.01 -10.52 7.78
N SER A 187 -1.81 -10.55 6.73
CA SER A 187 -1.61 -11.39 5.56
C SER A 187 -1.97 -10.66 4.26
N PHE A 188 -1.41 -11.14 3.16
CA PHE A 188 -1.87 -10.83 1.82
C PHE A 188 -2.77 -11.94 1.32
N TYR A 189 -3.88 -11.58 0.68
CA TYR A 189 -4.65 -12.52 -0.10
C TYR A 189 -4.57 -12.17 -1.58
N PHE A 190 -3.87 -13.00 -2.34
CA PHE A 190 -3.72 -12.87 -3.80
C PHE A 190 -4.93 -13.49 -4.48
N VAL A 191 -5.93 -12.65 -4.75
CA VAL A 191 -7.26 -13.05 -5.19
C VAL A 191 -7.23 -13.81 -6.52
N ALA A 192 -6.38 -13.39 -7.47
CA ALA A 192 -6.27 -14.04 -8.77
C ALA A 192 -5.78 -15.49 -8.67
N ASP A 193 -4.96 -15.80 -7.67
CA ASP A 193 -4.35 -17.10 -7.45
C ASP A 193 -5.05 -17.90 -6.34
N ASP A 194 -6.12 -17.36 -5.74
CA ASP A 194 -6.79 -17.91 -4.55
C ASP A 194 -5.78 -18.37 -3.50
N SER A 195 -4.88 -17.46 -3.11
CA SER A 195 -3.74 -17.80 -2.27
C SER A 195 -3.43 -16.76 -1.22
N GLU A 196 -3.29 -17.22 0.00
CA GLU A 196 -2.85 -16.43 1.13
C GLU A 196 -1.32 -16.50 1.26
N VAL A 197 -0.70 -15.36 1.54
CA VAL A 197 0.71 -15.23 1.90
C VAL A 197 0.79 -14.53 3.24
N LYS A 198 1.19 -15.27 4.27
CA LYS A 198 1.39 -14.77 5.62
C LYS A 198 2.87 -14.80 5.92
N PRO A 199 3.55 -13.64 5.96
CA PRO A 199 4.98 -13.59 6.28
C PRO A 199 5.26 -14.20 7.64
N GLU A 200 6.30 -15.03 7.75
CA GLU A 200 6.70 -15.67 9.01
C GLU A 200 7.02 -14.65 10.10
N ARG A 201 7.54 -13.49 9.71
CA ARG A 201 7.87 -12.40 10.62
C ARG A 201 7.51 -11.05 10.00
N LEU A 202 6.91 -10.22 10.81
CA LEU A 202 6.70 -8.80 10.50
C LEU A 202 7.50 -7.93 11.47
N LEU A 203 8.12 -6.87 10.94
CA LEU A 203 8.91 -5.94 11.76
C LEU A 203 8.06 -5.31 12.85
N GLY A 204 8.67 -5.13 14.02
CA GLY A 204 8.10 -4.38 15.11
C GLY A 204 8.33 -2.87 14.96
N GLU A 205 7.77 -2.09 15.89
CA GLU A 205 7.84 -0.62 15.84
C GLU A 205 9.28 -0.10 15.82
N ALA A 206 10.14 -0.59 16.71
CA ALA A 206 11.54 -0.15 16.79
C ALA A 206 12.32 -0.47 15.50
N GLU A 207 12.06 -1.62 14.89
CA GLU A 207 12.71 -2.04 13.66
C GLU A 207 12.24 -1.20 12.45
N LEU A 208 10.94 -0.88 12.38
CA LEU A 208 10.40 0.01 11.35
C LEU A 208 10.97 1.42 11.45
N ILE A 209 11.11 1.94 12.67
CA ILE A 209 11.72 3.25 12.92
C ILE A 209 13.19 3.24 12.51
N ALA A 210 13.95 2.22 12.93
CA ALA A 210 15.36 2.08 12.56
C ALA A 210 15.54 2.01 11.04
N LEU A 211 14.79 1.12 10.38
CA LEU A 211 14.84 0.96 8.94
C LEU A 211 14.51 2.27 8.18
N TRP A 212 13.49 3.00 8.65
CA TRP A 212 13.14 4.28 8.04
C TRP A 212 14.25 5.32 8.21
N ASN A 213 14.81 5.45 9.41
CA ASN A 213 15.91 6.39 9.69
C ASN A 213 17.21 6.05 8.94
N GLU A 214 17.46 4.78 8.66
CA GLU A 214 18.61 4.36 7.84
C GLU A 214 18.39 4.61 6.34
N THR A 215 17.11 4.65 5.91
CA THR A 215 16.74 4.84 4.51
C THR A 215 16.83 6.30 4.08
N ILE A 216 16.49 7.24 4.97
CA ILE A 216 16.43 8.69 4.71
C ILE A 216 17.60 9.42 5.32
#